data_d21d23d55e03f4191986133785922a88
#
_entry.id   d21d23d55e03f4191986133785922a88
#
_cell.length_a   1.000
_cell.length_b   1.000
_cell.length_c   1.000
_cell.angle_alpha   90.00
_cell.angle_beta   90.00
_cell.angle_gamma   90.00
#
_symmetry.space_group_name_H-M   'P 1'
#
loop_
_entity.id
_entity.type
_entity.pdbx_description
1 polymer ?
#
loop_
_entity_poly.entity_id
_entity_poly.type
_entity_poly.pdbx_seq_one_letter_code
_entity_poly.pdbx_strand_id
1 'polypeptide(L)'
;LVSSADYLVNDIRDIESDRAHPRKRRRPIAAGLLSTNAAWAWAAVLAFAGNAAAFWLDWQMGLVILTYTALMVAYSYYLKHVVLLDLMVIAAGFVLRAMAGALAIDVPISEWLYVVTALGALFLGINKRRAEIELLQDGAASHRKILDEYSPELLDQMASTVTAATLMAYGLYTFTADGLP
;
A
#
# COMPACT_ATOMS: atom_id res chain seq x y z
N LEU A 1 10.92 -3.29 -8.42
CA LEU A 1 11.54 -4.48 -7.84
C LEU A 1 11.03 -4.72 -6.41
N VAL A 2 11.30 -3.79 -5.47
CA VAL A 2 10.94 -3.97 -4.05
C VAL A 2 9.44 -4.17 -3.86
N SER A 3 8.58 -3.36 -4.47
CA SER A 3 7.12 -3.54 -4.39
C SER A 3 6.67 -4.93 -4.91
N SER A 4 7.35 -5.48 -5.92
CA SER A 4 7.06 -6.84 -6.40
C SER A 4 7.46 -7.90 -5.38
N ALA A 5 8.58 -7.70 -4.67
CA ALA A 5 8.99 -8.55 -3.56
C ALA A 5 7.93 -8.57 -2.44
N ASP A 6 7.45 -7.37 -2.05
CA ASP A 6 6.44 -7.23 -1.01
C ASP A 6 5.11 -7.89 -1.39
N TYR A 7 4.69 -7.79 -2.66
CA TYR A 7 3.50 -8.51 -3.15
C TYR A 7 3.68 -10.02 -3.06
N LEU A 8 4.86 -10.56 -3.40
CA LEU A 8 5.11 -11.99 -3.25
C LEU A 8 5.05 -12.42 -1.78
N VAL A 9 5.66 -11.67 -0.87
CA VAL A 9 5.60 -11.94 0.57
C VAL A 9 4.16 -11.91 1.07
N ASN A 10 3.38 -10.89 0.68
CA ASN A 10 1.98 -10.79 1.07
C ASN A 10 1.14 -11.94 0.52
N ASP A 11 1.30 -12.31 -0.75
CA ASP A 11 0.55 -13.41 -1.38
C ASP A 11 0.91 -14.78 -0.77
N ILE A 12 2.17 -15.00 -0.36
CA ILE A 12 2.56 -16.18 0.39
C ILE A 12 1.87 -16.23 1.75
N ARG A 13 1.79 -15.10 2.45
CA ARG A 13 1.15 -15.02 3.78
C ARG A 13 -0.37 -15.19 3.71
N ASP A 14 -0.97 -14.80 2.61
CA ASP A 14 -2.43 -14.80 2.42
C ASP A 14 -2.93 -16.00 1.60
N ILE A 15 -2.10 -17.02 1.32
CA ILE A 15 -2.40 -18.10 0.37
C ILE A 15 -3.75 -18.81 0.67
N GLU A 16 -4.07 -19.07 1.93
CA GLU A 16 -5.31 -19.77 2.30
C GLU A 16 -6.52 -18.87 2.14
N SER A 17 -6.44 -17.61 2.60
CA SER A 17 -7.51 -16.64 2.44
C SER A 17 -7.72 -16.27 0.97
N ASP A 18 -6.65 -16.19 0.18
CA ASP A 18 -6.73 -15.94 -1.25
C ASP A 18 -7.38 -17.10 -2.02
N ARG A 19 -7.14 -18.35 -1.62
CA ARG A 19 -7.82 -19.52 -2.19
C ARG A 19 -9.32 -19.52 -1.94
N ALA A 20 -9.75 -19.08 -0.78
CA ALA A 20 -11.17 -18.95 -0.43
C ALA A 20 -11.84 -17.77 -1.16
N HIS A 21 -11.08 -16.72 -1.53
CA HIS A 21 -11.63 -15.49 -2.09
C HIS A 21 -12.04 -15.65 -3.58
N PRO A 22 -13.23 -15.18 -4.02
CA PRO A 22 -13.75 -15.43 -5.37
C PRO A 22 -12.87 -14.88 -6.50
N ARG A 23 -12.17 -13.76 -6.29
CA ARG A 23 -11.27 -13.16 -7.28
C ARG A 23 -9.80 -13.53 -7.04
N LYS A 24 -9.32 -13.46 -5.77
CA LYS A 24 -7.89 -13.63 -5.43
C LYS A 24 -7.40 -15.06 -5.60
N ARG A 25 -8.29 -16.07 -5.62
CA ARG A 25 -7.94 -17.49 -5.92
C ARG A 25 -7.23 -17.71 -7.26
N ARG A 26 -7.29 -16.70 -8.16
CA ARG A 26 -6.61 -16.73 -9.46
C ARG A 26 -5.16 -16.22 -9.39
N ARG A 27 -4.70 -15.72 -8.23
CA ARG A 27 -3.30 -15.30 -8.06
C ARG A 27 -2.37 -16.50 -8.26
N PRO A 28 -1.18 -16.32 -8.89
CA PRO A 28 -0.31 -17.44 -9.25
C PRO A 28 0.06 -18.38 -8.10
N ILE A 29 0.30 -17.83 -6.89
CA ILE A 29 0.65 -18.63 -5.71
C ILE A 29 -0.59 -19.37 -5.18
N ALA A 30 -1.73 -18.68 -5.04
CA ALA A 30 -2.98 -19.29 -4.59
C ALA A 30 -3.49 -20.38 -5.55
N ALA A 31 -3.33 -20.15 -6.86
CA ALA A 31 -3.68 -21.08 -7.92
C ALA A 31 -2.69 -22.28 -8.07
N GLY A 32 -1.56 -22.27 -7.35
CA GLY A 32 -0.54 -23.31 -7.44
C GLY A 32 0.35 -23.23 -8.68
N LEU A 33 0.27 -22.16 -9.48
CA LEU A 33 1.09 -21.96 -10.68
C LEU A 33 2.53 -21.56 -10.33
N LEU A 34 2.73 -20.95 -9.17
CA LEU A 34 4.04 -20.61 -8.61
C LEU A 34 4.19 -21.27 -7.25
N SER A 35 5.24 -22.08 -7.09
CA SER A 35 5.52 -22.73 -5.81
C SER A 35 5.95 -21.72 -4.75
N THR A 36 5.58 -21.96 -3.49
CA THR A 36 5.92 -21.07 -2.36
C THR A 36 7.43 -20.88 -2.22
N ASN A 37 8.23 -21.93 -2.43
CA ASN A 37 9.69 -21.86 -2.36
C ASN A 37 10.27 -20.94 -3.46
N ALA A 38 9.77 -21.07 -4.68
CA ALA A 38 10.19 -20.21 -5.78
C ALA A 38 9.74 -18.75 -5.52
N ALA A 39 8.54 -18.54 -4.98
CA ALA A 39 8.06 -17.22 -4.62
C ALA A 39 8.93 -16.55 -3.53
N TRP A 40 9.36 -17.31 -2.49
CA TRP A 40 10.31 -16.82 -1.48
C TRP A 40 11.67 -16.47 -2.08
N ALA A 41 12.22 -17.33 -2.95
CA ALA A 41 13.49 -17.07 -3.62
C ALA A 41 13.42 -15.78 -4.46
N TRP A 42 12.38 -15.62 -5.25
CA TRP A 42 12.17 -14.39 -6.05
C TRP A 42 11.94 -13.16 -5.18
N ALA A 43 11.18 -13.27 -4.08
CA ALA A 43 10.99 -12.15 -3.15
C ALA A 43 12.34 -11.70 -2.57
N ALA A 44 13.20 -12.63 -2.13
CA ALA A 44 14.51 -12.31 -1.60
C ALA A 44 15.43 -11.65 -2.65
N VAL A 45 15.47 -12.19 -3.87
CA VAL A 45 16.28 -11.63 -4.97
C VAL A 45 15.81 -10.22 -5.33
N LEU A 46 14.50 -10.02 -5.48
CA LEU A 46 13.95 -8.72 -5.86
C LEU A 46 14.11 -7.67 -4.74
N ALA A 47 13.92 -8.06 -3.47
CA ALA A 47 14.15 -7.19 -2.33
C ALA A 47 15.62 -6.78 -2.23
N PHE A 48 16.55 -7.74 -2.30
CA PHE A 48 17.98 -7.46 -2.25
C PHE A 48 18.43 -6.58 -3.43
N ALA A 49 18.11 -6.98 -4.65
CA ALA A 49 18.49 -6.22 -5.85
C ALA A 49 17.89 -4.80 -5.85
N GLY A 50 16.64 -4.65 -5.43
CA GLY A 50 15.99 -3.34 -5.37
C GLY A 50 16.58 -2.41 -4.32
N ASN A 51 16.87 -2.92 -3.11
CA ASN A 51 17.53 -2.14 -2.06
C ASN A 51 19.00 -1.82 -2.45
N ALA A 52 19.75 -2.79 -2.96
CA ALA A 52 21.12 -2.56 -3.40
C ALA A 52 21.20 -1.49 -4.51
N ALA A 53 20.30 -1.56 -5.50
CA ALA A 53 20.22 -0.55 -6.55
C ALA A 53 19.86 0.83 -5.99
N ALA A 54 18.96 0.92 -5.02
CA ALA A 54 18.59 2.18 -4.38
C ALA A 54 19.78 2.82 -3.65
N PHE A 55 20.53 2.06 -2.87
CA PHE A 55 21.75 2.55 -2.19
C PHE A 55 22.89 2.89 -3.16
N TRP A 56 22.95 2.20 -4.29
CA TRP A 56 23.95 2.49 -5.32
C TRP A 56 23.66 3.82 -6.07
N LEU A 57 22.37 4.13 -6.26
CA LEU A 57 21.94 5.38 -6.89
C LEU A 57 22.13 6.57 -5.94
N ASP A 58 21.57 6.48 -4.75
CA ASP A 58 21.65 7.50 -3.70
C ASP A 58 21.43 6.88 -2.32
N TRP A 59 22.20 7.29 -1.32
CA TRP A 59 22.10 6.72 0.03
C TRP A 59 20.79 7.09 0.74
N GLN A 60 20.23 8.29 0.50
CA GLN A 60 18.97 8.74 1.07
C GLN A 60 17.81 7.94 0.46
N MET A 61 17.83 7.76 -0.86
CA MET A 61 16.90 6.86 -1.56
C MET A 61 16.99 5.45 -1.01
N GLY A 62 18.21 4.94 -0.77
CA GLY A 62 18.43 3.62 -0.14
C GLY A 62 17.75 3.49 1.21
N LEU A 63 17.88 4.50 2.09
CA LEU A 63 17.20 4.53 3.38
C LEU A 63 15.68 4.57 3.26
N VAL A 64 15.13 5.36 2.33
CA VAL A 64 13.68 5.45 2.10
C VAL A 64 13.14 4.09 1.60
N ILE A 65 13.81 3.45 0.64
CA ILE A 65 13.40 2.14 0.12
C ILE A 65 13.54 1.04 1.18
N LEU A 66 14.58 1.09 2.01
CA LEU A 66 14.75 0.15 3.11
C LEU A 66 13.62 0.31 4.15
N THR A 67 13.29 1.55 4.50
CA THR A 67 12.15 1.87 5.39
C THR A 67 10.83 1.36 4.80
N TYR A 68 10.61 1.58 3.50
CA TYR A 68 9.45 1.04 2.80
C TYR A 68 9.40 -0.50 2.88
N THR A 69 10.52 -1.17 2.60
CA THR A 69 10.62 -2.65 2.68
C THR A 69 10.26 -3.14 4.09
N ALA A 70 10.87 -2.55 5.12
CA ALA A 70 10.61 -2.92 6.51
C ALA A 70 9.13 -2.71 6.89
N LEU A 71 8.56 -1.56 6.49
CA LEU A 71 7.15 -1.24 6.74
C LEU A 71 6.20 -2.23 6.05
N MET A 72 6.46 -2.61 4.80
CA MET A 72 5.62 -3.56 4.05
C MET A 72 5.75 -4.98 4.59
N VAL A 73 6.93 -5.39 5.05
CA VAL A 73 7.10 -6.66 5.75
C VAL A 73 6.29 -6.63 7.06
N ALA A 74 6.44 -5.59 7.90
CA ALA A 74 5.64 -5.45 9.11
C ALA A 74 4.12 -5.44 8.82
N TYR A 75 3.70 -4.79 7.73
CA TYR A 75 2.32 -4.82 7.26
C TYR A 75 1.85 -6.26 6.96
N SER A 76 2.62 -7.01 6.21
CA SER A 76 2.25 -8.38 5.79
C SER A 76 2.11 -9.35 6.97
N TYR A 77 2.86 -9.11 8.06
CA TYR A 77 2.85 -9.97 9.25
C TYR A 77 1.87 -9.51 10.34
N TYR A 78 1.78 -8.20 10.60
CA TYR A 78 1.10 -7.67 11.78
C TYR A 78 0.11 -6.54 11.46
N LEU A 79 0.54 -5.47 10.79
CA LEU A 79 -0.19 -4.21 10.76
C LEU A 79 -1.49 -4.28 9.94
N LYS A 80 -1.57 -5.18 8.97
CA LYS A 80 -2.78 -5.42 8.17
C LYS A 80 -3.96 -6.00 8.98
N HIS A 81 -3.73 -6.41 10.23
CA HIS A 81 -4.74 -6.95 11.12
C HIS A 81 -5.23 -5.94 12.16
N VAL A 82 -4.70 -4.72 12.14
CA VAL A 82 -5.08 -3.65 13.06
C VAL A 82 -5.87 -2.58 12.32
N VAL A 83 -7.08 -2.30 12.81
CA VAL A 83 -8.01 -1.30 12.24
C VAL A 83 -7.33 0.05 12.10
N LEU A 84 -7.57 0.75 11.02
CA LEU A 84 -6.96 2.00 10.61
C LEU A 84 -5.48 1.89 10.25
N LEU A 85 -4.66 1.13 10.99
CA LEU A 85 -3.25 0.95 10.64
C LEU A 85 -3.08 0.28 9.29
N ASP A 86 -3.97 -0.64 8.92
CA ASP A 86 -3.95 -1.29 7.60
C ASP A 86 -4.08 -0.26 6.45
N LEU A 87 -4.89 0.79 6.64
CA LEU A 87 -5.04 1.88 5.67
C LEU A 87 -3.88 2.88 5.74
N MET A 88 -3.48 3.27 6.96
CA MET A 88 -2.41 4.24 7.17
C MET A 88 -1.06 3.75 6.63
N VAL A 89 -0.74 2.47 6.84
CA VAL A 89 0.51 1.88 6.35
C VAL A 89 0.53 1.80 4.82
N ILE A 90 -0.60 1.49 4.19
CA ILE A 90 -0.71 1.55 2.72
C ILE A 90 -0.44 2.98 2.25
N ALA A 91 -1.05 3.99 2.86
CA ALA A 91 -0.84 5.40 2.52
C ALA A 91 0.62 5.81 2.71
N ALA A 92 1.25 5.45 3.84
CA ALA A 92 2.67 5.70 4.09
C ALA A 92 3.56 5.04 3.02
N GLY A 93 3.22 3.83 2.58
CA GLY A 93 3.92 3.16 1.49
C GLY A 93 3.84 3.92 0.16
N PHE A 94 2.73 4.58 -0.15
CA PHE A 94 2.62 5.46 -1.33
C PHE A 94 3.50 6.70 -1.19
N VAL A 95 3.50 7.34 -0.01
CA VAL A 95 4.35 8.51 0.26
C VAL A 95 5.83 8.14 0.14
N LEU A 96 6.27 7.04 0.77
CA LEU A 96 7.67 6.60 0.69
C LEU A 96 8.11 6.32 -0.76
N ARG A 97 7.24 5.76 -1.60
CA ARG A 97 7.55 5.57 -3.02
C ARG A 97 7.64 6.87 -3.79
N ALA A 98 6.78 7.85 -3.49
CA ALA A 98 6.87 9.19 -4.08
C ALA A 98 8.19 9.87 -3.68
N MET A 99 8.57 9.78 -2.38
CA MET A 99 9.87 10.27 -1.89
C MET A 99 11.05 9.63 -2.60
N ALA A 100 11.06 8.30 -2.72
CA ALA A 100 12.13 7.59 -3.40
C ALA A 100 12.23 8.00 -4.88
N GLY A 101 11.10 8.21 -5.55
CA GLY A 101 11.07 8.70 -6.93
C GLY A 101 11.67 10.10 -7.07
N ALA A 102 11.34 11.01 -6.18
CA ALA A 102 11.86 12.38 -6.18
C ALA A 102 13.39 12.41 -5.93
N LEU A 103 13.86 11.62 -4.95
CA LEU A 103 15.29 11.48 -4.69
C LEU A 103 16.04 10.89 -5.90
N ALA A 104 15.42 9.96 -6.63
CA ALA A 104 16.04 9.35 -7.82
C ALA A 104 16.27 10.32 -8.96
N ILE A 105 15.51 11.40 -9.06
CA ILE A 105 15.60 12.41 -10.14
C ILE A 105 16.01 13.79 -9.62
N ASP A 106 16.40 13.86 -8.34
CA ASP A 106 16.85 15.09 -7.65
C ASP A 106 15.85 16.27 -7.78
N VAL A 107 14.56 15.96 -7.54
CA VAL A 107 13.48 16.97 -7.61
C VAL A 107 12.91 17.19 -6.21
N PRO A 108 12.82 18.45 -5.73
CA PRO A 108 12.18 18.74 -4.46
C PRO A 108 10.68 18.43 -4.55
N ILE A 109 10.15 17.77 -3.53
CA ILE A 109 8.72 17.54 -3.39
C ILE A 109 8.14 18.56 -2.43
N SER A 110 7.05 19.22 -2.81
CA SER A 110 6.33 20.12 -1.91
C SER A 110 5.66 19.34 -0.77
N GLU A 111 5.55 19.96 0.39
CA GLU A 111 4.86 19.38 1.56
C GLU A 111 3.41 19.01 1.23
N TRP A 112 2.73 19.83 0.43
CA TRP A 112 1.37 19.58 -0.01
C TRP A 112 1.23 18.34 -0.90
N LEU A 113 2.24 18.04 -1.71
CA LEU A 113 2.22 16.83 -2.56
C LEU A 113 2.29 15.56 -1.71
N TYR A 114 3.03 15.58 -0.59
CA TYR A 114 3.01 14.48 0.37
C TYR A 114 1.62 14.30 0.99
N VAL A 115 0.99 15.40 1.41
CA VAL A 115 -0.35 15.38 2.01
C VAL A 115 -1.39 14.85 1.00
N VAL A 116 -1.39 15.38 -0.22
CA VAL A 116 -2.32 14.94 -1.28
C VAL A 116 -2.09 13.46 -1.64
N THR A 117 -0.83 13.02 -1.72
CA THR A 117 -0.50 11.62 -1.97
C THR A 117 -1.01 10.70 -0.85
N ALA A 118 -0.80 11.07 0.41
CA ALA A 118 -1.28 10.31 1.55
C ALA A 118 -2.81 10.22 1.59
N LEU A 119 -3.50 11.35 1.41
CA LEU A 119 -4.96 11.42 1.40
C LEU A 119 -5.55 10.66 0.21
N GLY A 120 -4.97 10.78 -0.98
CA GLY A 120 -5.39 10.03 -2.17
C GLY A 120 -5.22 8.52 -1.98
N ALA A 121 -4.11 8.08 -1.37
CA ALA A 121 -3.88 6.68 -1.05
C ALA A 121 -4.86 6.16 0.02
N LEU A 122 -5.17 6.97 1.05
CA LEU A 122 -6.22 6.64 2.03
C LEU A 122 -7.58 6.50 1.36
N PHE A 123 -7.96 7.44 0.49
CA PHE A 123 -9.21 7.38 -0.27
C PHE A 123 -9.33 6.06 -1.05
N LEU A 124 -8.29 5.68 -1.79
CA LEU A 124 -8.27 4.42 -2.54
C LEU A 124 -8.35 3.20 -1.62
N GLY A 125 -7.63 3.22 -0.48
CA GLY A 125 -7.66 2.17 0.52
C GLY A 125 -9.04 1.97 1.14
N ILE A 126 -9.69 3.05 1.56
CA ILE A 126 -11.03 3.06 2.15
C ILE A 126 -12.05 2.50 1.16
N ASN A 127 -12.07 3.00 -0.09
CA ASN A 127 -13.00 2.52 -1.11
C ASN A 127 -12.76 1.05 -1.47
N LYS A 128 -11.50 0.59 -1.45
CA LYS A 128 -11.17 -0.82 -1.65
C LYS A 128 -11.74 -1.69 -0.51
N ARG A 129 -11.67 -1.23 0.76
CA ARG A 129 -12.29 -1.93 1.90
C ARG A 129 -13.81 -1.97 1.76
N ARG A 130 -14.42 -0.85 1.39
CA ARG A 130 -15.86 -0.74 1.15
C ARG A 130 -16.34 -1.75 0.09
N ALA A 131 -15.65 -1.78 -1.07
CA ALA A 131 -15.95 -2.71 -2.14
C ALA A 131 -15.69 -4.19 -1.76
N GLU A 132 -14.70 -4.47 -0.91
CA GLU A 132 -14.39 -5.82 -0.43
C GLU A 132 -15.50 -6.33 0.51
N ILE A 133 -16.03 -5.49 1.41
CA ILE A 133 -17.17 -5.82 2.27
C ILE A 133 -18.42 -6.11 1.42
N GLU A 134 -18.74 -5.26 0.46
CA GLU A 134 -19.88 -5.48 -0.44
C GLU A 134 -19.76 -6.77 -1.25
N LEU A 135 -18.54 -7.09 -1.74
CA LEU A 135 -18.31 -8.30 -2.54
C LEU A 135 -18.48 -9.57 -1.73
N LEU A 136 -18.09 -9.55 -0.45
CA LEU A 136 -18.05 -10.73 0.41
C LEU A 136 -19.33 -10.89 1.24
N GLN A 137 -20.15 -9.84 1.36
CA GLN A 137 -21.41 -9.83 2.14
C GLN A 137 -21.21 -10.47 3.53
N ASP A 138 -22.12 -11.38 3.92
CA ASP A 138 -22.08 -12.04 5.23
C ASP A 138 -20.86 -12.97 5.46
N GLY A 139 -20.07 -13.24 4.42
CA GLY A 139 -18.85 -14.05 4.48
C GLY A 139 -17.54 -13.25 4.63
N ALA A 140 -17.60 -11.93 4.80
CA ALA A 140 -16.42 -11.06 4.81
C ALA A 140 -15.38 -11.46 5.88
N ALA A 141 -15.82 -11.77 7.08
CA ALA A 141 -14.98 -12.17 8.21
C ALA A 141 -14.20 -13.48 7.97
N SER A 142 -14.78 -14.42 7.24
CA SER A 142 -14.13 -15.69 6.92
C SER A 142 -12.92 -15.50 6.00
N HIS A 143 -12.86 -14.38 5.25
CA HIS A 143 -11.77 -14.05 4.34
C HIS A 143 -10.73 -13.13 4.98
N ARG A 144 -11.15 -12.22 5.86
CA ARG A 144 -10.26 -11.30 6.56
C ARG A 144 -10.95 -10.74 7.81
N LYS A 145 -10.51 -11.18 9.00
CA LYS A 145 -11.12 -10.82 10.29
C LYS A 145 -11.31 -9.32 10.51
N ILE A 146 -10.37 -8.50 10.03
CA ILE A 146 -10.44 -7.04 10.18
C ILE A 146 -11.65 -6.41 9.46
N LEU A 147 -12.25 -7.10 8.47
CA LEU A 147 -13.42 -6.57 7.76
C LEU A 147 -14.66 -6.50 8.67
N ASP A 148 -14.76 -7.32 9.71
CA ASP A 148 -15.84 -7.26 10.70
C ASP A 148 -15.78 -6.00 11.57
N GLU A 149 -14.60 -5.39 11.67
CA GLU A 149 -14.40 -4.21 12.50
C GLU A 149 -14.69 -2.91 11.74
N TYR A 150 -14.93 -3.00 10.43
CA TYR A 150 -15.33 -1.87 9.58
C TYR A 150 -16.81 -1.96 9.24
N SER A 151 -17.60 -0.95 9.63
CA SER A 151 -18.94 -0.81 9.08
C SER A 151 -18.93 -0.04 7.75
N PRO A 152 -19.87 -0.33 6.83
CA PRO A 152 -20.04 0.46 5.61
C PRO A 152 -20.20 1.96 5.89
N GLU A 153 -20.96 2.31 6.92
CA GLU A 153 -21.23 3.69 7.32
C GLU A 153 -19.96 4.41 7.77
N LEU A 154 -19.10 3.72 8.55
CA LEU A 154 -17.80 4.26 8.98
C LEU A 154 -16.93 4.54 7.76
N LEU A 155 -16.84 3.59 6.82
CA LEU A 155 -16.04 3.74 5.61
C LEU A 155 -16.56 4.87 4.71
N ASP A 156 -17.88 5.05 4.59
CA ASP A 156 -18.51 6.13 3.83
C ASP A 156 -18.20 7.51 4.47
N GLN A 157 -18.25 7.60 5.81
CA GLN A 157 -17.84 8.82 6.54
C GLN A 157 -16.35 9.13 6.36
N MET A 158 -15.49 8.12 6.48
CA MET A 158 -14.05 8.27 6.25
C MET A 158 -13.76 8.71 4.81
N ALA A 159 -14.39 8.10 3.82
CA ALA A 159 -14.23 8.46 2.41
C ALA A 159 -14.64 9.91 2.16
N SER A 160 -15.78 10.35 2.70
CA SER A 160 -16.26 11.73 2.58
C SER A 160 -15.28 12.73 3.21
N THR A 161 -14.81 12.45 4.43
CA THR A 161 -13.84 13.28 5.14
C THR A 161 -12.52 13.39 4.40
N VAL A 162 -11.98 12.26 3.92
CA VAL A 162 -10.72 12.22 3.17
C VAL A 162 -10.87 12.93 1.82
N THR A 163 -12.01 12.80 1.15
CA THR A 163 -12.30 13.52 -0.10
C THR A 163 -12.25 15.03 0.12
N ALA A 164 -12.96 15.55 1.13
CA ALA A 164 -12.96 16.97 1.45
C ALA A 164 -11.54 17.48 1.80
N ALA A 165 -10.80 16.72 2.61
CA ALA A 165 -9.41 17.04 2.96
C ALA A 165 -8.49 17.04 1.73
N THR A 166 -8.67 16.09 0.79
CA THR A 166 -7.88 16.01 -0.44
C THR A 166 -8.12 17.21 -1.33
N LEU A 167 -9.39 17.61 -1.51
CA LEU A 167 -9.75 18.80 -2.30
C LEU A 167 -9.15 20.07 -1.69
N MET A 168 -9.23 20.23 -0.37
CA MET A 168 -8.64 21.36 0.33
C MET A 168 -7.10 21.38 0.19
N ALA A 169 -6.44 20.26 0.45
CA ALA A 169 -4.99 20.15 0.33
C ALA A 169 -4.50 20.40 -1.10
N TYR A 170 -5.23 19.90 -2.11
CA TYR A 170 -4.93 20.17 -3.51
C TYR A 170 -5.13 21.64 -3.86
N GLY A 171 -6.21 22.28 -3.38
CA GLY A 171 -6.44 23.69 -3.54
C GLY A 171 -5.31 24.53 -2.94
N LEU A 172 -4.90 24.23 -1.69
CA LEU A 172 -3.76 24.91 -1.06
C LEU A 172 -2.45 24.69 -1.83
N TYR A 173 -2.23 23.49 -2.34
CA TYR A 173 -1.08 23.20 -3.21
C TYR A 173 -1.06 24.13 -4.43
N THR A 174 -2.19 24.29 -5.12
CA THR A 174 -2.27 25.13 -6.34
C THR A 174 -2.05 26.61 -6.05
N PHE A 175 -2.36 27.10 -4.83
CA PHE A 175 -2.12 28.49 -4.43
C PHE A 175 -0.70 28.74 -3.89
N THR A 176 -0.03 27.72 -3.40
CA THR A 176 1.29 27.86 -2.74
C THR A 176 2.44 27.34 -3.56
N ALA A 177 2.18 26.60 -4.64
CA ALA A 177 3.22 26.08 -5.50
C ALA A 177 3.80 27.21 -6.37
N ASP A 178 5.03 27.61 -6.09
CA ASP A 178 5.78 28.54 -6.93
C ASP A 178 5.96 27.96 -8.33
N GLY A 179 5.44 28.64 -9.35
CA GLY A 179 5.65 28.28 -10.77
C GLY A 179 4.49 27.54 -11.43
N LEU A 180 3.30 27.48 -10.84
CA LEU A 180 2.09 27.17 -11.59
C LEU A 180 1.61 28.42 -12.35
N PRO A 181 1.24 28.30 -13.66
CA PRO A 181 0.78 29.44 -14.48
C PRO A 181 -0.53 30.01 -13.98
#